data_c0a9afbe3af85da40a27841c35751323
#
_entry.id   c0a9afbe3af85da40a27841c35751323
#
_cell.length_a   1.000
_cell.length_b   1.000
_cell.length_c   1.000
_cell.angle_alpha   90.00
_cell.angle_beta   90.00
_cell.angle_gamma   90.00
#
_symmetry.space_group_name_H-M   'P 1'
#
loop_
_entity.id
_entity.type
_entity.pdbx_description
1 polymer ?
#
loop_
_entity_poly.entity_id
_entity_poly.type
_entity_poly.pdbx_seq_one_letter_code
_entity_poly.pdbx_strand_id
1 'polypeptide(L)'
;MTTLKTIDLTCPNCDWQFSSEALALEERGERKHADFRPDVHVVQTLSYGVHLCERCGFAGPEQWFTDKTTVSYEVRHHVWDELTPKLSSAAPLASEKCEFAAKVAMWDSALPREIGDLWLRAAWCCVAEGDIEAERYYRRHAAWSFEEALETYDGVDPKERAVLTYLVGELWRRVGDSGRAKEWFEAVDEEIVDRNGQAWIARCAKQQRDDPREWLV
;
A
#
# COMPACT_ATOMS: atom_id res chain seq x y z
N MET A 1 -14.20 18.91 0.30
CA MET A 1 -14.80 18.37 1.55
C MET A 1 -14.95 16.88 1.38
N THR A 2 -14.25 16.11 2.19
CA THR A 2 -14.33 14.64 2.16
C THR A 2 -15.65 14.21 2.77
N THR A 3 -16.47 13.49 2.02
CA THR A 3 -17.76 13.00 2.52
C THR A 3 -17.59 11.51 2.88
N LEU A 4 -17.85 11.20 4.16
CA LEU A 4 -17.85 9.82 4.66
C LEU A 4 -19.27 9.25 4.63
N LYS A 5 -19.38 7.96 4.43
CA LYS A 5 -20.60 7.15 4.58
C LYS A 5 -20.32 6.04 5.58
N THR A 6 -21.30 5.71 6.40
CA THR A 6 -21.26 4.50 7.22
C THR A 6 -21.72 3.31 6.38
N ILE A 7 -20.98 2.21 6.47
CA ILE A 7 -21.31 0.93 5.84
C ILE A 7 -21.36 -0.18 6.90
N ASP A 8 -22.27 -1.12 6.74
CA ASP A 8 -22.39 -2.29 7.61
C ASP A 8 -21.70 -3.48 6.95
N LEU A 9 -20.80 -4.11 7.69
CA LEU A 9 -19.96 -5.20 7.20
C LEU A 9 -20.13 -6.44 8.07
N THR A 10 -20.00 -7.62 7.44
CA THR A 10 -19.90 -8.90 8.14
C THR A 10 -18.48 -9.44 7.94
N CYS A 11 -17.79 -9.74 9.03
CA CYS A 11 -16.43 -10.26 8.97
C CYS A 11 -16.41 -11.70 8.44
N PRO A 12 -15.74 -12.02 7.33
CA PRO A 12 -15.73 -13.38 6.78
C PRO A 12 -14.89 -14.36 7.62
N ASN A 13 -14.09 -13.85 8.56
CA ASN A 13 -13.25 -14.66 9.43
C ASN A 13 -13.97 -15.14 10.71
N CYS A 14 -14.87 -14.31 11.28
CA CYS A 14 -15.50 -14.58 12.58
C CYS A 14 -16.99 -14.27 12.65
N ASP A 15 -17.64 -13.97 11.53
CA ASP A 15 -19.08 -13.67 11.36
C ASP A 15 -19.58 -12.47 12.22
N TRP A 16 -18.65 -11.67 12.75
CA TRP A 16 -19.00 -10.48 13.51
C TRP A 16 -19.52 -9.37 12.58
N GLN A 17 -20.67 -8.81 12.95
CA GLN A 17 -21.25 -7.65 12.26
C GLN A 17 -20.80 -6.36 12.91
N PHE A 18 -20.34 -5.40 12.12
CA PHE A 18 -19.86 -4.11 12.60
C PHE A 18 -20.10 -3.02 11.54
N SER A 19 -20.15 -1.78 12.00
CA SER A 19 -20.21 -0.61 11.12
C SER A 19 -18.83 -0.03 10.93
N SER A 20 -18.52 0.42 9.72
CA SER A 20 -17.26 1.09 9.38
C SER A 20 -17.53 2.33 8.54
N GLU A 21 -16.57 3.26 8.54
CA GLU A 21 -16.63 4.45 7.69
C GLU A 21 -15.90 4.18 6.38
N ALA A 22 -16.49 4.64 5.28
CA ALA A 22 -15.94 4.56 3.93
C ALA A 22 -16.05 5.93 3.23
N LEU A 23 -15.20 6.16 2.23
CA LEU A 23 -15.28 7.34 1.38
C LEU A 23 -16.50 7.26 0.46
N ALA A 24 -17.33 8.29 0.44
CA ALA A 24 -18.41 8.43 -0.52
C ALA A 24 -17.90 8.94 -1.88
N LEU A 25 -16.83 9.72 -1.88
CA LEU A 25 -16.15 10.26 -3.07
C LEU A 25 -14.65 10.29 -2.81
N GLU A 26 -13.86 9.79 -3.77
CA GLU A 26 -12.40 9.93 -3.74
C GLU A 26 -11.99 11.31 -4.27
N GLU A 27 -11.30 12.09 -3.46
CA GLU A 27 -10.63 13.30 -3.92
C GLU A 27 -9.26 12.92 -4.50
N ARG A 28 -8.98 13.34 -5.73
CA ARG A 28 -7.65 13.21 -6.33
C ARG A 28 -6.85 14.46 -6.05
N GLY A 29 -5.74 14.32 -5.32
CA GLY A 29 -4.79 15.41 -5.13
C GLY A 29 -4.07 15.78 -6.43
N GLU A 30 -3.79 17.08 -6.62
CA GLU A 30 -3.13 17.58 -7.83
C GLU A 30 -1.61 17.36 -7.81
N ARG A 31 -0.99 17.35 -6.63
CA ARG A 31 0.47 17.18 -6.47
C ARG A 31 0.81 15.75 -6.10
N LYS A 32 1.91 15.26 -6.67
CA LYS A 32 2.45 13.94 -6.35
C LYS A 32 3.82 14.07 -5.70
N HIS A 33 3.97 13.47 -4.53
CA HIS A 33 5.27 13.21 -3.95
C HIS A 33 6.09 12.25 -4.84
N ALA A 34 7.39 12.22 -4.66
CA ALA A 34 8.25 11.34 -5.45
C ALA A 34 7.90 9.85 -5.31
N ASP A 35 7.32 9.44 -4.19
CA ASP A 35 6.79 8.09 -3.95
C ASP A 35 5.30 7.93 -4.31
N PHE A 36 4.75 8.85 -5.09
CA PHE A 36 3.33 8.95 -5.47
C PHE A 36 2.36 9.11 -4.32
N ARG A 37 2.86 9.37 -3.12
CA ARG A 37 2.01 9.66 -1.97
C ARG A 37 1.11 10.86 -2.30
N PRO A 38 -0.20 10.76 -2.05
CA PRO A 38 -1.11 11.89 -2.19
C PRO A 38 -0.83 12.97 -1.13
N ASP A 39 -1.36 14.17 -1.34
CA ASP A 39 -1.27 15.25 -0.36
C ASP A 39 -1.82 14.84 1.02
N VAL A 40 -1.34 15.50 2.09
CA VAL A 40 -1.67 15.17 3.49
C VAL A 40 -3.16 15.04 3.76
N HIS A 41 -3.98 15.89 3.16
CA HIS A 41 -5.44 15.82 3.31
C HIS A 41 -6.04 14.54 2.71
N VAL A 42 -5.43 14.02 1.65
CA VAL A 42 -5.84 12.76 1.01
C VAL A 42 -5.27 11.56 1.76
N VAL A 43 -4.05 11.67 2.32
CA VAL A 43 -3.46 10.60 3.17
C VAL A 43 -4.36 10.27 4.35
N GLN A 44 -4.95 11.26 5.00
CA GLN A 44 -5.89 11.05 6.10
C GLN A 44 -7.13 10.24 5.68
N THR A 45 -7.45 10.21 4.39
CA THR A 45 -8.59 9.46 3.86
C THR A 45 -8.25 8.02 3.45
N LEU A 46 -6.97 7.67 3.34
CA LEU A 46 -6.54 6.34 2.89
C LEU A 46 -7.00 5.21 3.82
N SER A 47 -7.13 5.50 5.12
CA SER A 47 -7.60 4.53 6.11
C SER A 47 -9.06 4.10 5.92
N TYR A 48 -9.87 4.93 5.25
CA TYR A 48 -11.28 4.61 4.97
C TYR A 48 -11.48 3.63 3.80
N GLY A 49 -10.41 3.31 3.07
CA GLY A 49 -10.40 2.25 2.06
C GLY A 49 -10.02 0.88 2.62
N VAL A 50 -9.70 0.80 3.92
CA VAL A 50 -9.37 -0.45 4.61
C VAL A 50 -10.21 -0.56 5.88
N HIS A 51 -10.96 -1.66 6.00
CA HIS A 51 -11.82 -1.96 7.12
C HIS A 51 -11.17 -3.01 8.01
N LEU A 52 -11.39 -2.92 9.31
CA LEU A 52 -10.82 -3.83 10.30
C LEU A 52 -11.92 -4.34 11.23
N CYS A 53 -12.01 -5.65 11.37
CA CYS A 53 -12.86 -6.29 12.35
C CYS A 53 -12.24 -6.18 13.75
N GLU A 54 -12.81 -5.37 14.61
CA GLU A 54 -12.30 -5.13 15.98
C GLU A 54 -12.37 -6.38 16.87
N ARG A 55 -13.09 -7.43 16.45
CA ARG A 55 -13.19 -8.68 17.20
C ARG A 55 -12.03 -9.63 16.95
N CYS A 56 -11.55 -9.75 15.70
CA CYS A 56 -10.51 -10.72 15.36
C CYS A 56 -9.29 -10.14 14.66
N GLY A 57 -9.33 -8.90 14.19
CA GLY A 57 -8.21 -8.28 13.47
C GLY A 57 -8.19 -8.56 11.97
N PHE A 58 -9.14 -9.31 11.40
CA PHE A 58 -9.24 -9.45 9.95
C PHE A 58 -9.44 -8.07 9.33
N ALA A 59 -8.60 -7.71 8.37
CA ALA A 59 -8.65 -6.41 7.72
C ALA A 59 -8.50 -6.53 6.20
N GLY A 60 -9.06 -5.56 5.48
CA GLY A 60 -9.00 -5.50 4.03
C GLY A 60 -9.93 -4.44 3.44
N PRO A 61 -9.95 -4.31 2.10
CA PRO A 61 -10.88 -3.45 1.40
C PRO A 61 -12.34 -3.98 1.50
N GLU A 62 -13.33 -3.12 1.25
CA GLU A 62 -14.76 -3.41 1.39
C GLU A 62 -15.17 -4.73 0.70
N GLN A 63 -14.61 -5.01 -0.48
CA GLN A 63 -14.93 -6.22 -1.24
C GLN A 63 -14.54 -7.53 -0.56
N TRP A 64 -13.64 -7.50 0.44
CA TRP A 64 -13.29 -8.69 1.22
C TRP A 64 -14.32 -9.03 2.31
N PHE A 65 -15.27 -8.15 2.58
CA PHE A 65 -16.32 -8.32 3.58
C PHE A 65 -17.68 -8.67 2.95
N THR A 66 -17.67 -9.36 1.83
CA THR A 66 -18.88 -9.80 1.14
C THR A 66 -19.23 -11.24 1.49
N ASP A 67 -20.50 -11.62 1.36
CA ASP A 67 -20.99 -13.00 1.59
C ASP A 67 -20.32 -14.06 0.70
N LYS A 68 -19.63 -13.64 -0.37
CA LYS A 68 -18.91 -14.51 -1.29
C LYS A 68 -17.47 -14.78 -0.88
N THR A 69 -16.95 -14.02 0.07
CA THR A 69 -15.56 -14.15 0.53
C THR A 69 -15.43 -15.38 1.42
N THR A 70 -14.59 -16.31 1.00
CA THR A 70 -14.25 -17.50 1.78
C THR A 70 -12.84 -17.38 2.33
N VAL A 71 -12.70 -17.39 3.64
CA VAL A 71 -11.40 -17.35 4.32
C VAL A 71 -10.94 -18.79 4.57
N SER A 72 -9.73 -19.12 4.11
CA SER A 72 -9.14 -20.45 4.33
C SER A 72 -8.89 -20.72 5.81
N TYR A 73 -8.73 -21.98 6.19
CA TYR A 73 -8.39 -22.36 7.56
C TYR A 73 -7.04 -21.75 7.99
N GLU A 74 -6.07 -21.73 7.10
CA GLU A 74 -4.73 -21.20 7.34
C GLU A 74 -4.78 -19.70 7.62
N VAL A 75 -5.47 -18.91 6.80
CA VAL A 75 -5.67 -17.48 7.04
C VAL A 75 -6.38 -17.23 8.36
N ARG A 76 -7.43 -18.03 8.69
CA ARG A 76 -8.12 -17.92 10.00
C ARG A 76 -7.16 -18.12 11.16
N HIS A 77 -6.31 -19.14 11.08
CA HIS A 77 -5.35 -19.46 12.12
C HIS A 77 -4.39 -18.30 12.34
N HIS A 78 -3.78 -17.78 11.27
CA HIS A 78 -2.88 -16.62 11.34
C HIS A 78 -3.57 -15.38 11.92
N VAL A 79 -4.81 -15.09 11.50
CA VAL A 79 -5.56 -13.96 12.05
C VAL A 79 -5.73 -14.06 13.55
N TRP A 80 -6.13 -15.26 14.07
CA TRP A 80 -6.33 -15.47 15.50
C TRP A 80 -5.01 -15.44 16.28
N ASP A 81 -3.95 -15.99 15.74
CA ASP A 81 -2.68 -16.11 16.45
C ASP A 81 -1.83 -14.85 16.41
N GLU A 82 -1.88 -14.10 15.28
CA GLU A 82 -0.96 -12.99 15.06
C GLU A 82 -1.62 -11.60 15.11
N LEU A 83 -2.89 -11.47 14.71
CA LEU A 83 -3.57 -10.17 14.68
C LEU A 83 -4.44 -9.93 15.90
N THR A 84 -5.25 -10.92 16.29
CA THR A 84 -6.13 -10.79 17.45
C THR A 84 -5.42 -10.35 18.73
N PRO A 85 -4.21 -10.89 19.06
CA PRO A 85 -3.49 -10.46 20.27
C PRO A 85 -2.99 -9.00 20.21
N LYS A 86 -2.92 -8.41 19.02
CA LYS A 86 -2.47 -7.02 18.83
C LYS A 86 -3.61 -6.01 18.94
N LEU A 87 -4.85 -6.46 18.91
CA LEU A 87 -6.00 -5.58 19.08
C LEU A 87 -5.95 -4.92 20.45
N SER A 88 -6.04 -3.61 20.47
CA SER A 88 -6.11 -2.81 21.69
C SER A 88 -7.53 -2.26 21.89
N SER A 89 -7.80 -1.75 23.11
CA SER A 89 -9.05 -1.03 23.38
C SER A 89 -9.08 0.39 22.77
N ALA A 90 -7.96 0.87 22.28
CA ALA A 90 -7.88 2.13 21.55
C ALA A 90 -8.26 1.92 20.08
N ALA A 91 -8.79 2.96 19.45
CA ALA A 91 -9.06 2.92 18.01
C ALA A 91 -7.75 2.63 17.24
N PRO A 92 -7.75 1.68 16.29
CA PRO A 92 -6.56 1.32 15.54
C PRO A 92 -6.08 2.50 14.70
N LEU A 93 -4.76 2.66 14.58
CA LEU A 93 -4.15 3.62 13.68
C LEU A 93 -4.44 3.27 12.21
N ALA A 94 -4.39 4.26 11.34
CA ALA A 94 -4.59 4.06 9.91
C ALA A 94 -3.53 3.11 9.32
N SER A 95 -2.27 3.26 9.76
CA SER A 95 -1.15 2.39 9.38
C SER A 95 -1.36 0.94 9.84
N GLU A 96 -1.85 0.73 11.07
CA GLU A 96 -2.14 -0.60 11.62
C GLU A 96 -3.22 -1.34 10.82
N LYS A 97 -4.30 -0.64 10.43
CA LYS A 97 -5.33 -1.24 9.55
C LYS A 97 -4.74 -1.75 8.24
N CYS A 98 -3.87 -0.94 7.63
CA CYS A 98 -3.21 -1.31 6.39
C CYS A 98 -2.18 -2.45 6.58
N GLU A 99 -1.43 -2.46 7.69
CA GLU A 99 -0.55 -3.57 8.06
C GLU A 99 -1.33 -4.88 8.18
N PHE A 100 -2.45 -4.86 8.89
CA PHE A 100 -3.28 -6.06 9.08
C PHE A 100 -3.83 -6.56 7.75
N ALA A 101 -4.29 -5.64 6.88
CA ALA A 101 -4.76 -6.00 5.55
C ALA A 101 -3.63 -6.60 4.68
N ALA A 102 -2.43 -6.04 4.73
CA ALA A 102 -1.28 -6.57 4.01
C ALA A 102 -0.91 -7.99 4.47
N LYS A 103 -0.94 -8.25 5.78
CA LYS A 103 -0.71 -9.59 6.33
C LYS A 103 -1.78 -10.60 5.91
N VAL A 104 -3.05 -10.22 5.98
CA VAL A 104 -4.14 -11.05 5.48
C VAL A 104 -3.94 -11.37 4.00
N ALA A 105 -3.60 -10.37 3.17
CA ALA A 105 -3.30 -10.57 1.76
C ALA A 105 -2.15 -11.56 1.51
N MET A 106 -1.07 -11.45 2.30
CA MET A 106 0.07 -12.37 2.22
C MET A 106 -0.33 -13.80 2.54
N TRP A 107 -1.11 -14.02 3.60
CA TRP A 107 -1.56 -15.37 3.99
C TRP A 107 -2.60 -15.94 3.02
N ASP A 108 -3.37 -15.09 2.37
CA ASP A 108 -4.34 -15.49 1.33
C ASP A 108 -3.69 -15.64 -0.06
N SER A 109 -2.36 -15.52 -0.15
CA SER A 109 -1.60 -15.62 -1.39
C SER A 109 -2.09 -14.66 -2.49
N ALA A 110 -2.43 -13.44 -2.11
CA ALA A 110 -2.77 -12.37 -3.04
C ALA A 110 -1.56 -12.03 -3.95
N LEU A 111 -1.82 -11.33 -5.04
CA LEU A 111 -0.75 -10.93 -5.94
C LEU A 111 0.27 -10.03 -5.22
N PRO A 112 1.59 -10.23 -5.45
CA PRO A 112 2.63 -9.40 -4.82
C PRO A 112 2.42 -7.90 -5.03
N ARG A 113 1.86 -7.50 -6.18
CA ARG A 113 1.49 -6.11 -6.45
C ARG A 113 0.45 -5.58 -5.47
N GLU A 114 -0.59 -6.33 -5.17
CA GLU A 114 -1.65 -5.95 -4.25
C GLU A 114 -1.14 -5.87 -2.80
N ILE A 115 -0.29 -6.81 -2.41
CA ILE A 115 0.39 -6.82 -1.11
C ILE A 115 1.26 -5.56 -0.97
N GLY A 116 2.05 -5.24 -2.01
CA GLY A 116 2.89 -4.05 -2.05
C GLY A 116 2.10 -2.74 -1.89
N ASP A 117 0.94 -2.65 -2.54
CA ASP A 117 0.07 -1.47 -2.42
C ASP A 117 -0.48 -1.27 -1.00
N LEU A 118 -0.80 -2.35 -0.29
CA LEU A 118 -1.24 -2.28 1.11
C LEU A 118 -0.12 -1.85 2.06
N TRP A 119 1.09 -2.40 1.88
CA TRP A 119 2.27 -1.97 2.64
C TRP A 119 2.64 -0.51 2.36
N LEU A 120 2.57 -0.08 1.09
CA LEU A 120 2.84 1.31 0.72
C LEU A 120 1.81 2.26 1.34
N ARG A 121 0.55 1.87 1.36
CA ARG A 121 -0.51 2.63 2.03
C ARG A 121 -0.26 2.76 3.53
N ALA A 122 0.19 1.68 4.20
CA ALA A 122 0.60 1.73 5.60
C ALA A 122 1.74 2.73 5.82
N ALA A 123 2.77 2.71 4.97
CA ALA A 123 3.87 3.66 5.03
C ALA A 123 3.42 5.12 4.86
N TRP A 124 2.50 5.40 3.94
CA TRP A 124 1.95 6.74 3.76
C TRP A 124 1.15 7.21 4.98
N CYS A 125 0.41 6.31 5.64
CA CYS A 125 -0.30 6.64 6.88
C CYS A 125 0.67 7.01 8.00
N CYS A 126 1.80 6.29 8.14
CA CYS A 126 2.84 6.60 9.12
C CYS A 126 3.43 8.01 8.95
N VAL A 127 3.51 8.53 7.73
CA VAL A 127 3.96 9.93 7.51
C VAL A 127 3.02 10.92 8.21
N ALA A 128 1.70 10.69 8.15
CA ALA A 128 0.72 11.53 8.82
C ALA A 128 0.70 11.31 10.35
N GLU A 129 1.03 10.11 10.79
CA GLU A 129 1.12 9.71 12.20
C GLU A 129 2.44 10.13 12.86
N GLY A 130 3.48 10.44 12.06
CA GLY A 130 4.81 10.83 12.53
C GLY A 130 5.70 9.66 12.99
N ASP A 131 5.34 8.43 12.64
CA ASP A 131 6.12 7.24 12.98
C ASP A 131 7.13 6.88 11.87
N ILE A 132 8.34 7.43 12.00
CA ILE A 132 9.42 7.26 11.01
C ILE A 132 9.94 5.81 10.97
N GLU A 133 9.94 5.10 12.09
CA GLU A 133 10.46 3.72 12.13
C GLU A 133 9.49 2.75 11.47
N ALA A 134 8.21 2.84 11.80
CA ALA A 134 7.17 2.07 11.13
C ALA A 134 7.07 2.40 9.63
N GLU A 135 7.19 3.69 9.27
CA GLU A 135 7.24 4.12 7.86
C GLU A 135 8.35 3.39 7.09
N ARG A 136 9.58 3.36 7.62
CA ARG A 136 10.72 2.68 6.98
C ARG A 136 10.51 1.18 6.90
N TYR A 137 9.91 0.58 7.93
CA TYR A 137 9.57 -0.83 7.94
C TYR A 137 8.58 -1.18 6.83
N TYR A 138 7.48 -0.44 6.71
CA TYR A 138 6.45 -0.69 5.69
C TYR A 138 6.94 -0.39 4.27
N ARG A 139 7.78 0.63 4.08
CA ARG A 139 8.40 0.91 2.78
C ARG A 139 9.28 -0.24 2.29
N ARG A 140 10.03 -0.89 3.19
CA ARG A 140 10.81 -2.10 2.84
C ARG A 140 9.92 -3.24 2.39
N HIS A 141 8.84 -3.51 3.12
CA HIS A 141 7.89 -4.56 2.74
C HIS A 141 7.22 -4.26 1.40
N ALA A 142 6.84 -3.02 1.16
CA ALA A 142 6.30 -2.59 -0.13
C ALA A 142 7.33 -2.80 -1.26
N ALA A 143 8.59 -2.40 -1.05
CA ALA A 143 9.65 -2.58 -2.04
C ALA A 143 9.85 -4.05 -2.39
N TRP A 144 9.98 -4.95 -1.40
CA TRP A 144 10.14 -6.39 -1.65
C TRP A 144 8.94 -6.99 -2.39
N SER A 145 7.72 -6.63 -2.02
CA SER A 145 6.52 -7.13 -2.73
C SER A 145 6.47 -6.64 -4.18
N PHE A 146 6.88 -5.40 -4.43
CA PHE A 146 6.93 -4.87 -5.80
C PHE A 146 8.08 -5.46 -6.62
N GLU A 147 9.24 -5.76 -6.01
CA GLU A 147 10.32 -6.51 -6.64
C GLU A 147 9.82 -7.89 -7.10
N GLU A 148 9.16 -8.64 -6.21
CA GLU A 148 8.56 -9.93 -6.54
C GLU A 148 7.52 -9.81 -7.67
N ALA A 149 6.68 -8.78 -7.66
CA ALA A 149 5.72 -8.53 -8.74
C ALA A 149 6.42 -8.27 -10.09
N LEU A 150 7.54 -7.56 -10.09
CA LEU A 150 8.32 -7.26 -11.29
C LEU A 150 9.09 -8.47 -11.84
N GLU A 151 9.45 -9.44 -10.99
CA GLU A 151 10.08 -10.70 -11.40
C GLU A 151 9.10 -11.64 -12.11
N THR A 152 7.82 -11.56 -11.79
CA THR A 152 6.78 -12.38 -12.40
C THR A 152 6.35 -11.79 -13.74
N TYR A 153 6.38 -12.61 -14.82
CA TYR A 153 6.09 -12.13 -16.18
C TYR A 153 4.74 -11.45 -16.32
N ASP A 154 3.70 -12.02 -15.73
CA ASP A 154 2.33 -11.48 -15.75
C ASP A 154 1.94 -10.71 -14.47
N GLY A 155 2.90 -10.46 -13.59
CA GLY A 155 2.65 -9.82 -12.28
C GLY A 155 2.33 -8.32 -12.36
N VAL A 156 2.69 -7.67 -13.48
CA VAL A 156 2.51 -6.22 -13.67
C VAL A 156 2.15 -5.93 -15.11
N ASP A 157 1.11 -5.10 -15.33
CA ASP A 157 0.79 -4.59 -16.67
C ASP A 157 2.04 -3.95 -17.30
N PRO A 158 2.39 -4.28 -18.56
CA PRO A 158 3.56 -3.71 -19.24
C PRO A 158 3.60 -2.17 -19.23
N LYS A 159 2.44 -1.49 -19.19
CA LYS A 159 2.36 -0.03 -19.10
C LYS A 159 2.69 0.50 -17.70
N GLU A 160 2.48 -0.29 -16.67
CA GLU A 160 2.78 0.11 -15.29
C GLU A 160 4.19 -0.27 -14.86
N ARG A 161 4.85 -1.16 -15.61
CA ARG A 161 6.13 -1.74 -15.25
C ARG A 161 7.21 -0.68 -14.96
N ALA A 162 7.36 0.32 -15.84
CA ALA A 162 8.35 1.37 -15.65
C ALA A 162 8.04 2.26 -14.42
N VAL A 163 6.75 2.54 -14.18
CA VAL A 163 6.29 3.29 -13.01
C VAL A 163 6.61 2.53 -11.73
N LEU A 164 6.37 1.22 -11.71
CA LEU A 164 6.66 0.38 -10.55
C LEU A 164 8.15 0.23 -10.32
N THR A 165 8.95 0.06 -11.38
CA THR A 165 10.44 0.03 -11.33
C THR A 165 10.98 1.30 -10.66
N TYR A 166 10.50 2.47 -11.11
CA TYR A 166 10.83 3.75 -10.48
C TYR A 166 10.44 3.78 -9.01
N LEU A 167 9.21 3.34 -8.68
CA LEU A 167 8.68 3.38 -7.31
C LEU A 167 9.53 2.53 -6.36
N VAL A 168 9.98 1.35 -6.79
CA VAL A 168 10.90 0.50 -6.00
C VAL A 168 12.20 1.26 -5.69
N GLY A 169 12.79 1.93 -6.68
CA GLY A 169 13.96 2.78 -6.46
C GLY A 169 13.72 3.87 -5.42
N GLU A 170 12.58 4.55 -5.49
CA GLU A 170 12.22 5.61 -4.55
C GLU A 170 11.96 5.06 -3.13
N LEU A 171 11.37 3.88 -3.00
CA LEU A 171 11.18 3.22 -1.71
C LEU A 171 12.51 2.88 -1.06
N TRP A 172 13.46 2.28 -1.80
CA TRP A 172 14.80 1.98 -1.29
C TRP A 172 15.56 3.25 -0.91
N ARG A 173 15.44 4.31 -1.70
CA ARG A 173 16.03 5.61 -1.35
C ARG A 173 15.52 6.13 -0.02
N ARG A 174 14.20 6.07 0.22
CA ARG A 174 13.56 6.57 1.45
C ARG A 174 13.88 5.73 2.68
N VAL A 175 14.19 4.46 2.54
CA VAL A 175 14.65 3.63 3.66
C VAL A 175 16.17 3.76 3.90
N GLY A 176 16.89 4.48 3.02
CA GLY A 176 18.30 4.77 3.16
C GLY A 176 19.23 3.79 2.45
N ASP A 177 18.70 2.86 1.63
CA ASP A 177 19.53 1.99 0.78
C ASP A 177 19.77 2.63 -0.59
N SER A 178 20.77 3.50 -0.62
CA SER A 178 21.14 4.25 -1.84
C SER A 178 21.71 3.35 -2.94
N GLY A 179 22.30 2.21 -2.59
CA GLY A 179 22.82 1.25 -3.56
C GLY A 179 21.70 0.63 -4.38
N ARG A 180 20.75 -0.02 -3.70
CA ARG A 180 19.56 -0.58 -4.36
C ARG A 180 18.74 0.50 -5.09
N ALA A 181 18.56 1.66 -4.48
CA ALA A 181 17.82 2.75 -5.11
C ALA A 181 18.42 3.12 -6.48
N LYS A 182 19.75 3.24 -6.56
CA LYS A 182 20.45 3.57 -7.80
C LYS A 182 20.24 2.49 -8.87
N GLU A 183 20.38 1.22 -8.50
CA GLU A 183 20.19 0.08 -9.42
C GLU A 183 18.78 0.10 -10.03
N TRP A 184 17.75 0.34 -9.20
CA TRP A 184 16.37 0.39 -9.65
C TRP A 184 16.06 1.62 -10.51
N PHE A 185 16.63 2.79 -10.22
CA PHE A 185 16.48 3.97 -11.07
C PHE A 185 17.16 3.78 -12.44
N GLU A 186 18.32 3.07 -12.49
CA GLU A 186 19.01 2.74 -13.73
C GLU A 186 18.29 1.65 -14.54
N ALA A 187 17.46 0.82 -13.89
CA ALA A 187 16.64 -0.19 -14.54
C ALA A 187 15.38 0.36 -15.23
N VAL A 188 15.07 1.65 -15.08
CA VAL A 188 13.97 2.28 -15.83
C VAL A 188 14.34 2.38 -17.30
N ASP A 189 13.71 1.55 -18.14
CA ASP A 189 13.98 1.45 -19.56
C ASP A 189 13.42 2.66 -20.34
N GLU A 190 14.31 3.53 -20.80
CA GLU A 190 13.96 4.77 -21.52
C GLU A 190 13.18 4.49 -22.82
N GLU A 191 13.50 3.42 -23.57
CA GLU A 191 12.79 3.12 -24.82
C GLU A 191 11.35 2.65 -24.58
N ILE A 192 11.11 1.87 -23.51
CA ILE A 192 9.77 1.43 -23.11
C ILE A 192 8.96 2.63 -22.65
N VAL A 193 9.56 3.50 -21.85
CA VAL A 193 8.91 4.70 -21.31
C VAL A 193 8.45 5.62 -22.43
N ASP A 194 9.29 5.85 -23.43
CA ASP A 194 8.98 6.70 -24.58
C ASP A 194 7.86 6.11 -25.43
N ARG A 195 7.92 4.81 -25.71
CA ARG A 195 6.86 4.11 -26.47
C ARG A 195 5.50 4.18 -25.79
N ASN A 196 5.47 4.19 -24.46
CA ASN A 196 4.24 4.27 -23.66
C ASN A 196 3.78 5.71 -23.39
N GLY A 197 4.49 6.73 -23.88
CA GLY A 197 4.20 8.12 -23.56
C GLY A 197 4.50 8.50 -22.10
N GLN A 198 5.39 7.76 -21.45
CA GLN A 198 5.73 7.89 -20.03
C GLN A 198 7.15 8.47 -19.81
N ALA A 199 7.70 9.20 -20.76
CA ALA A 199 9.04 9.82 -20.69
C ALA A 199 9.29 10.62 -19.39
N TRP A 200 8.23 11.04 -18.71
CA TRP A 200 8.32 11.69 -17.41
C TRP A 200 8.90 10.78 -16.32
N ILE A 201 8.66 9.46 -16.39
CA ILE A 201 9.19 8.49 -15.40
C ILE A 201 10.72 8.41 -15.50
N ALA A 202 11.29 8.35 -16.71
CA ALA A 202 12.74 8.33 -16.89
C ALA A 202 13.38 9.63 -16.35
N ARG A 203 12.72 10.80 -16.58
CA ARG A 203 13.19 12.06 -15.98
C ARG A 203 13.15 12.04 -14.45
N CYS A 204 12.07 11.49 -13.87
CA CYS A 204 11.96 11.32 -12.41
C CYS A 204 13.05 10.39 -11.87
N ALA A 205 13.30 9.25 -12.52
CA ALA A 205 14.33 8.30 -12.11
C ALA A 205 15.72 8.96 -12.11
N LYS A 206 16.05 9.66 -13.18
CA LYS A 206 17.30 10.44 -13.27
C LYS A 206 17.39 11.50 -12.19
N GLN A 207 16.31 12.26 -11.97
CA GLN A 207 16.25 13.31 -10.95
C GLN A 207 16.49 12.72 -9.55
N GLN A 208 15.80 11.62 -9.20
CA GLN A 208 15.93 11.01 -7.87
C GLN A 208 17.29 10.34 -7.66
N ARG A 209 17.94 9.88 -8.71
CA ARG A 209 19.29 9.33 -8.66
C ARG A 209 20.35 10.43 -8.45
N ASP A 210 20.25 11.54 -9.19
CA ASP A 210 21.30 12.55 -9.29
C ASP A 210 21.12 13.71 -8.27
N ASP A 211 19.87 14.13 -8.02
CA ASP A 211 19.50 15.24 -7.12
C ASP A 211 18.10 14.96 -6.51
N PRO A 212 18.02 14.11 -5.46
CA PRO A 212 16.74 13.65 -4.90
C PRO A 212 15.86 14.79 -4.39
N ARG A 213 14.59 14.77 -4.76
CA ARG A 213 13.56 15.73 -4.32
C ARG A 213 12.35 15.03 -3.75
N GLU A 214 11.65 15.73 -2.86
CA GLU A 214 10.42 15.24 -2.24
C GLU A 214 9.22 15.22 -3.21
N TRP A 215 9.20 16.16 -4.15
CA TRP A 215 8.10 16.36 -5.10
C TRP A 215 8.54 16.06 -6.52
N LEU A 216 7.62 15.46 -7.29
CA LEU A 216 7.78 15.34 -8.74
C LEU A 216 7.53 16.70 -9.41
N VAL A 217 8.38 17.06 -10.36
CA VAL A 217 8.33 18.31 -11.13
C VAL A 217 7.74 18.03 -12.52
#